data_96b76ea3de7aa52659b92c9925fc9fee
#
_entry.id   96b76ea3de7aa52659b92c9925fc9fee
#
_cell.length_a   1.000
_cell.length_b   1.000
_cell.length_c   1.000
_cell.angle_alpha   90.00
_cell.angle_beta   90.00
_cell.angle_gamma   90.00
#
_symmetry.space_group_name_H-M   'P 1'
#
loop_
_entity.id
_entity.type
_entity.pdbx_description
1 polymer ?
#
loop_
_entity_poly.entity_id
_entity_poly.type
_entity_poly.pdbx_seq_one_letter_code
_entity_poly.pdbx_strand_id
1 'polypeptide(L)'
;MKVAMIHTPLVGRGGGQRQILKLAFELQRFGHEVEIFTSAVNEEKCYPDMIEKLTVNVIPHPLENKMPKWLTPLATQQRASYEETKGTSSLQEWMRRTMGRQFYTIPYELPSMVNLGRKIPKGFDIINNHNFPTEWAAFFAKKRLNVPVVWMCNEPPDWFFISEFRKGLRKINWPIYEILDKTASRYIDEILVLSKFAQGYVNRAYHRSSRVVRSGIDVELFHNASGTSIREKYGLGKDFVLLQVGNFQLNKGQVDSIRVLYHLSKNYDRIKLILDGGGRKEELVRLSEKLGVRDKVLFLHTNDDEELAKVYAACDVFLFPAQITWGLAVIEAMAASKPVIVSNKCGASEIIQSNVNGIVVDHAKPEEITKQVELLMNNADLCKKLGEHAYEYVKSHLSWEKYARTMETIFEKALLTFRQNKQ
;
A
#
# COMPACT_ATOMS: atom_id res chain seq x y z
N MET A 1 15.75 -3.16 22.91
CA MET A 1 15.04 -1.86 22.92
C MET A 1 13.57 -2.09 23.16
N LYS A 2 12.90 -1.12 23.80
CA LYS A 2 11.43 -1.09 23.89
C LYS A 2 10.87 -0.11 22.86
N VAL A 3 10.14 -0.61 21.86
CA VAL A 3 9.68 0.13 20.68
C VAL A 3 8.17 0.36 20.77
N ALA A 4 7.74 1.63 20.72
CA ALA A 4 6.33 1.99 20.53
C ALA A 4 6.05 2.16 19.03
N MET A 5 5.26 1.29 18.44
CA MET A 5 4.86 1.41 17.04
C MET A 5 3.46 2.04 16.94
N ILE A 6 3.28 3.01 16.05
CA ILE A 6 2.00 3.69 15.85
C ILE A 6 1.49 3.44 14.44
N HIS A 7 0.23 3.02 14.33
CA HIS A 7 -0.43 2.83 13.05
C HIS A 7 -1.85 3.42 13.04
N THR A 8 -2.31 3.79 11.87
CA THR A 8 -3.74 4.01 11.62
C THR A 8 -4.51 2.73 11.92
N PRO A 9 -5.86 2.72 12.01
CA PRO A 9 -6.59 1.51 12.37
C PRO A 9 -6.21 0.27 11.59
N LEU A 10 -6.11 -0.81 12.33
CA LEU A 10 -5.84 -2.15 11.85
C LEU A 10 -7.17 -2.89 11.63
N VAL A 11 -7.93 -2.52 10.59
CA VAL A 11 -9.30 -3.03 10.37
C VAL A 11 -9.48 -3.84 9.09
N GLY A 12 -8.41 -4.03 8.31
CA GLY A 12 -8.46 -4.82 7.09
C GLY A 12 -7.06 -5.24 6.64
N ARG A 13 -6.99 -6.03 5.57
CA ARG A 13 -5.72 -6.47 4.97
C ARG A 13 -5.22 -5.44 3.97
N GLY A 14 -3.98 -5.01 4.11
CA GLY A 14 -3.33 -4.07 3.21
C GLY A 14 -1.82 -4.05 3.42
N GLY A 15 -1.08 -3.54 2.45
CA GLY A 15 0.39 -3.53 2.48
C GLY A 15 0.97 -2.80 3.69
N GLY A 16 0.37 -1.68 4.11
CA GLY A 16 0.82 -0.92 5.29
C GLY A 16 0.59 -1.67 6.59
N GLN A 17 -0.58 -2.32 6.75
CA GLN A 17 -0.88 -3.16 7.91
C GLN A 17 0.06 -4.36 7.97
N ARG A 18 0.25 -5.06 6.85
CA ARG A 18 1.21 -6.18 6.77
C ARG A 18 2.61 -5.73 7.17
N GLN A 19 3.05 -4.56 6.69
CA GLN A 19 4.39 -4.06 6.95
C GLN A 19 4.66 -3.83 8.44
N ILE A 20 3.75 -3.15 9.17
CA ILE A 20 3.97 -2.91 10.60
C ILE A 20 3.89 -4.18 11.43
N LEU A 21 2.94 -5.08 11.12
CA LEU A 21 2.79 -6.34 11.85
C LEU A 21 3.99 -7.27 11.64
N LYS A 22 4.46 -7.40 10.41
CA LYS A 22 5.67 -8.20 10.10
C LYS A 22 6.92 -7.59 10.71
N LEU A 23 7.07 -6.26 10.68
CA LEU A 23 8.19 -5.59 11.35
C LEU A 23 8.17 -5.83 12.85
N ALA A 24 7.01 -5.68 13.50
CA ALA A 24 6.87 -5.92 14.93
C ALA A 24 7.24 -7.36 15.31
N PHE A 25 6.76 -8.33 14.53
CA PHE A 25 7.06 -9.74 14.71
C PHE A 25 8.57 -10.05 14.60
N GLU A 26 9.23 -9.55 13.54
CA GLU A 26 10.66 -9.77 13.36
C GLU A 26 11.52 -9.09 14.45
N LEU A 27 11.14 -7.88 14.86
CA LEU A 27 11.83 -7.18 15.96
C LEU A 27 11.71 -7.95 17.29
N GLN A 28 10.53 -8.53 17.58
CA GLN A 28 10.38 -9.43 18.75
C GLN A 28 11.27 -10.67 18.64
N ARG A 29 11.40 -11.26 17.46
CA ARG A 29 12.35 -12.39 17.22
C ARG A 29 13.82 -11.99 17.46
N PHE A 30 14.15 -10.72 17.28
CA PHE A 30 15.49 -10.18 17.59
C PHE A 30 15.67 -9.83 19.07
N GLY A 31 14.67 -10.08 19.92
CA GLY A 31 14.71 -9.84 21.36
C GLY A 31 14.33 -8.41 21.78
N HIS A 32 13.62 -7.65 20.93
CA HIS A 32 13.08 -6.35 21.31
C HIS A 32 11.70 -6.49 21.91
N GLU A 33 11.35 -5.59 22.84
CA GLU A 33 9.97 -5.41 23.30
C GLU A 33 9.25 -4.47 22.32
N VAL A 34 8.15 -4.92 21.73
CA VAL A 34 7.41 -4.15 20.74
C VAL A 34 5.93 -4.10 21.11
N GLU A 35 5.39 -2.90 21.19
CA GLU A 35 3.96 -2.66 21.39
C GLU A 35 3.40 -1.77 20.27
N ILE A 36 2.27 -2.17 19.69
CA ILE A 36 1.58 -1.43 18.63
C ILE A 36 0.44 -0.63 19.26
N PHE A 37 0.33 0.64 18.89
CA PHE A 37 -0.72 1.56 19.31
C PHE A 37 -1.55 1.98 18.10
N THR A 38 -2.86 1.78 18.16
CA THR A 38 -3.81 2.10 17.08
C THR A 38 -5.13 2.60 17.66
N SER A 39 -5.94 3.26 16.85
CA SER A 39 -7.26 3.74 17.29
C SER A 39 -8.37 2.71 17.14
N ALA A 40 -8.18 1.65 16.37
CA ALA A 40 -9.13 0.54 16.24
C ALA A 40 -8.42 -0.69 15.67
N VAL A 41 -8.93 -1.87 16.01
CA VAL A 41 -8.52 -3.16 15.46
C VAL A 41 -9.74 -3.98 15.07
N ASN A 42 -9.63 -4.74 13.98
CA ASN A 42 -10.56 -5.82 13.67
C ASN A 42 -9.75 -7.10 13.60
N GLU A 43 -9.79 -7.87 14.66
CA GLU A 43 -8.96 -9.07 14.84
C GLU A 43 -9.28 -10.18 13.85
N GLU A 44 -10.51 -10.26 13.35
CA GLU A 44 -10.91 -11.27 12.36
C GLU A 44 -10.46 -10.93 10.93
N LYS A 45 -10.44 -9.61 10.60
CA LYS A 45 -10.18 -9.15 9.22
C LYS A 45 -8.73 -8.72 8.99
N CYS A 46 -8.00 -8.32 10.05
CA CYS A 46 -6.65 -7.77 9.93
C CYS A 46 -5.58 -8.75 10.39
N TYR A 47 -5.21 -9.70 9.55
CA TYR A 47 -4.13 -10.66 9.81
C TYR A 47 -4.24 -11.32 11.20
N PRO A 48 -5.30 -12.10 11.48
CA PRO A 48 -5.59 -12.67 12.80
C PRO A 48 -4.40 -13.39 13.42
N ASP A 49 -3.71 -14.24 12.65
CA ASP A 49 -2.55 -15.02 13.10
C ASP A 49 -1.37 -14.17 13.58
N MET A 50 -1.28 -12.91 13.11
CA MET A 50 -0.24 -11.96 13.54
C MET A 50 -0.71 -11.11 14.72
N ILE A 51 -1.97 -10.65 14.69
CA ILE A 51 -2.54 -9.84 15.78
C ILE A 51 -2.52 -10.60 17.10
N GLU A 52 -2.86 -11.90 17.09
CA GLU A 52 -2.83 -12.76 18.28
C GLU A 52 -1.44 -12.86 18.92
N LYS A 53 -0.39 -12.79 18.14
CA LYS A 53 1.01 -12.93 18.61
C LYS A 53 1.68 -11.62 19.02
N LEU A 54 1.00 -10.50 18.84
CA LEU A 54 1.55 -9.17 19.06
C LEU A 54 0.78 -8.42 20.15
N THR A 55 1.46 -7.55 20.89
CA THR A 55 0.81 -6.65 21.83
C THR A 55 0.24 -5.44 21.09
N VAL A 56 -1.09 -5.43 20.88
CA VAL A 56 -1.81 -4.35 20.20
C VAL A 56 -2.68 -3.59 21.20
N ASN A 57 -2.33 -2.33 21.42
CA ASN A 57 -3.02 -1.43 22.34
C ASN A 57 -4.02 -0.55 21.55
N VAL A 58 -5.31 -0.74 21.80
CA VAL A 58 -6.37 0.06 21.17
C VAL A 58 -6.68 1.28 22.00
N ILE A 59 -6.50 2.46 21.44
CA ILE A 59 -6.85 3.75 22.04
C ILE A 59 -7.98 4.36 21.21
N PRO A 60 -9.25 4.16 21.62
CA PRO A 60 -10.39 4.56 20.80
C PRO A 60 -10.48 6.07 20.60
N HIS A 61 -11.21 6.46 19.58
CA HIS A 61 -11.43 7.88 19.26
C HIS A 61 -12.13 8.59 20.44
N PRO A 62 -11.64 9.76 20.89
CA PRO A 62 -12.13 10.42 22.10
C PRO A 62 -13.58 10.90 22.02
N LEU A 63 -14.12 11.02 20.81
CA LEU A 63 -15.49 11.44 20.54
C LEU A 63 -16.37 10.32 19.97
N GLU A 64 -15.95 9.07 20.03
CA GLU A 64 -16.64 7.94 19.39
C GLU A 64 -18.13 7.88 19.76
N ASN A 65 -18.44 8.06 21.04
CA ASN A 65 -19.82 8.03 21.55
C ASN A 65 -20.55 9.42 21.52
N LYS A 66 -19.86 10.48 21.10
CA LYS A 66 -20.39 11.85 21.06
C LYS A 66 -20.57 12.40 19.65
N MET A 67 -20.09 11.68 18.66
CA MET A 67 -20.20 12.12 17.27
C MET A 67 -21.63 11.94 16.74
N PRO A 68 -22.11 12.91 15.96
CA PRO A 68 -23.36 12.73 15.24
C PRO A 68 -23.31 11.47 14.37
N LYS A 69 -24.37 10.66 14.37
CA LYS A 69 -24.47 9.41 13.59
C LYS A 69 -24.21 9.60 12.09
N TRP A 70 -24.37 10.79 11.55
CA TRP A 70 -24.06 11.10 10.15
C TRP A 70 -22.56 11.31 9.88
N LEU A 71 -21.77 11.65 10.90
CA LEU A 71 -20.32 11.82 10.78
C LEU A 71 -19.56 10.48 10.98
N THR A 72 -20.08 9.62 11.84
CA THR A 72 -19.48 8.32 12.18
C THR A 72 -19.31 7.38 10.98
N PRO A 73 -20.31 7.22 10.07
CA PRO A 73 -20.14 6.39 8.88
C PRO A 73 -19.10 6.90 7.90
N LEU A 74 -18.95 8.22 7.76
CA LEU A 74 -17.95 8.82 6.87
C LEU A 74 -16.52 8.57 7.36
N ALA A 75 -16.35 8.53 8.67
CA ALA A 75 -15.08 8.29 9.32
C ALA A 75 -14.70 6.79 9.36
N THR A 76 -15.68 5.91 9.55
CA THR A 76 -15.48 4.44 9.57
C THR A 76 -15.49 3.83 8.17
N GLN A 77 -16.28 4.35 7.22
CA GLN A 77 -16.36 3.86 5.85
C GLN A 77 -15.13 4.16 5.00
N GLN A 78 -14.29 5.11 5.38
CA GLN A 78 -12.98 5.27 4.74
C GLN A 78 -12.04 4.08 5.00
N ARG A 79 -12.41 3.21 5.94
CA ARG A 79 -11.62 2.07 6.43
C ARG A 79 -12.20 0.71 6.05
N ALA A 80 -13.50 0.65 5.81
CA ALA A 80 -14.14 -0.52 5.25
C ALA A 80 -14.00 -0.51 3.72
N SER A 81 -13.78 -1.69 3.15
CA SER A 81 -13.84 -1.87 1.71
C SER A 81 -15.15 -1.28 1.17
N TYR A 82 -15.10 -0.64 0.03
CA TYR A 82 -16.19 0.12 -0.59
C TYR A 82 -17.53 -0.63 -0.72
N GLU A 83 -17.57 -1.94 -0.50
CA GLU A 83 -18.77 -2.78 -0.55
C GLU A 83 -19.77 -2.52 0.60
N GLU A 84 -19.33 -1.96 1.73
CA GLU A 84 -20.19 -1.62 2.87
C GLU A 84 -20.92 -0.26 2.74
N THR A 85 -20.70 0.48 1.66
CA THR A 85 -21.31 1.82 1.46
C THR A 85 -22.73 1.80 0.87
N LYS A 86 -23.39 0.65 0.79
CA LYS A 86 -24.83 0.58 0.46
C LYS A 86 -25.66 1.17 1.61
N GLY A 87 -25.90 2.48 1.58
CA GLY A 87 -26.74 3.15 2.59
C GLY A 87 -26.35 4.59 2.93
N THR A 88 -25.37 5.18 2.26
CA THR A 88 -25.06 6.61 2.44
C THR A 88 -26.20 7.48 1.88
N SER A 89 -26.68 8.44 2.67
CA SER A 89 -27.68 9.41 2.17
C SER A 89 -27.11 10.24 1.00
N SER A 90 -27.99 10.70 0.11
CA SER A 90 -27.60 11.57 -1.01
C SER A 90 -26.83 12.82 -0.56
N LEU A 91 -27.14 13.32 0.65
CA LEU A 91 -26.44 14.45 1.28
C LEU A 91 -24.99 14.09 1.65
N GLN A 92 -24.73 12.89 2.18
CA GLN A 92 -23.39 12.43 2.53
C GLN A 92 -22.51 12.26 1.28
N GLU A 93 -23.08 11.72 0.21
CA GLU A 93 -22.40 11.60 -1.10
C GLU A 93 -22.09 12.98 -1.69
N TRP A 94 -23.04 13.92 -1.63
CA TRP A 94 -22.85 15.30 -2.06
C TRP A 94 -21.76 16.01 -1.24
N MET A 95 -21.79 15.90 0.09
CA MET A 95 -20.78 16.48 0.98
C MET A 95 -19.39 15.92 0.69
N ARG A 96 -19.27 14.60 0.48
CA ARG A 96 -18.01 13.94 0.12
C ARG A 96 -17.46 14.45 -1.21
N ARG A 97 -18.32 14.64 -2.22
CA ARG A 97 -17.94 15.14 -3.55
C ARG A 97 -17.55 16.62 -3.51
N THR A 98 -18.27 17.43 -2.74
CA THR A 98 -18.13 18.89 -2.75
C THR A 98 -17.03 19.38 -1.79
N MET A 99 -16.97 18.82 -0.58
CA MET A 99 -16.05 19.26 0.49
C MET A 99 -14.74 18.48 0.49
N GLY A 100 -14.72 17.30 -0.12
CA GLY A 100 -13.56 16.42 -0.20
C GLY A 100 -13.22 15.73 1.12
N ARG A 101 -12.36 14.72 1.02
CA ARG A 101 -11.93 13.87 2.16
C ARG A 101 -11.36 14.67 3.32
N GLN A 102 -10.63 15.75 3.04
CA GLN A 102 -9.91 16.54 4.04
C GLN A 102 -10.81 17.32 5.01
N PHE A 103 -12.02 17.72 4.58
CA PHE A 103 -12.94 18.41 5.46
C PHE A 103 -13.31 17.59 6.70
N TYR A 104 -13.30 16.27 6.55
CA TYR A 104 -13.56 15.32 7.63
C TYR A 104 -12.29 14.83 8.32
N THR A 105 -11.16 14.82 7.61
CA THR A 105 -9.91 14.26 8.14
C THR A 105 -9.40 15.06 9.34
N ILE A 106 -9.36 16.39 9.29
CA ILE A 106 -8.88 17.20 10.41
C ILE A 106 -9.79 17.05 11.63
N PRO A 107 -11.12 17.31 11.56
CA PRO A 107 -11.99 17.20 12.74
C PRO A 107 -12.06 15.80 13.34
N TYR A 108 -11.86 14.78 12.53
CA TYR A 108 -11.91 13.39 12.98
C TYR A 108 -10.53 12.83 13.33
N GLU A 109 -9.56 12.89 12.43
CA GLU A 109 -8.26 12.24 12.63
C GLU A 109 -7.40 12.97 13.67
N LEU A 110 -7.42 14.31 13.71
CA LEU A 110 -6.58 15.06 14.63
C LEU A 110 -6.90 14.76 16.10
N PRO A 111 -8.15 14.78 16.58
CA PRO A 111 -8.47 14.38 17.95
C PRO A 111 -8.07 12.92 18.26
N SER A 112 -8.24 12.01 17.30
CA SER A 112 -7.82 10.62 17.43
C SER A 112 -6.30 10.52 17.62
N MET A 113 -5.52 11.18 16.76
CA MET A 113 -4.05 11.16 16.82
C MET A 113 -3.50 11.87 18.07
N VAL A 114 -4.13 12.97 18.50
CA VAL A 114 -3.81 13.64 19.77
C VAL A 114 -4.02 12.68 20.96
N ASN A 115 -5.19 12.02 21.01
CA ASN A 115 -5.51 11.07 22.07
C ASN A 115 -4.54 9.90 22.08
N LEU A 116 -4.26 9.33 20.90
CA LEU A 116 -3.31 8.24 20.71
C LEU A 116 -1.93 8.62 21.26
N GLY A 117 -1.36 9.72 20.78
CA GLY A 117 -0.02 10.17 21.19
C GLY A 117 0.10 10.51 22.67
N ARG A 118 -0.98 11.04 23.27
CA ARG A 118 -1.01 11.37 24.72
C ARG A 118 -1.13 10.14 25.61
N LYS A 119 -1.70 9.06 25.15
CA LYS A 119 -1.95 7.85 25.94
C LYS A 119 -0.86 6.77 25.83
N ILE A 120 0.11 6.89 24.96
CA ILE A 120 1.27 5.97 24.93
C ILE A 120 1.98 6.04 26.28
N PRO A 121 2.17 4.94 27.03
CA PRO A 121 2.81 4.96 28.35
C PRO A 121 4.30 5.38 28.25
N LYS A 122 4.90 5.74 29.42
CA LYS A 122 6.33 5.97 29.52
C LYS A 122 7.10 4.64 29.49
N GLY A 123 8.40 4.71 29.23
CA GLY A 123 9.30 3.54 29.29
C GLY A 123 9.68 2.98 27.92
N PHE A 124 9.25 3.57 26.84
CA PHE A 124 9.75 3.25 25.50
C PHE A 124 11.06 3.97 25.21
N ASP A 125 11.94 3.32 24.46
CA ASP A 125 13.19 3.88 24.00
C ASP A 125 13.02 4.72 22.72
N ILE A 126 12.10 4.30 21.85
CA ILE A 126 11.88 4.88 20.52
C ILE A 126 10.43 4.75 20.09
N ILE A 127 9.99 5.70 19.25
CA ILE A 127 8.69 5.66 18.56
C ILE A 127 8.93 5.39 17.09
N ASN A 128 8.23 4.39 16.53
CA ASN A 128 8.17 4.13 15.10
C ASN A 128 6.73 4.25 14.60
N ASN A 129 6.41 5.31 13.89
CA ASN A 129 5.08 5.53 13.35
C ASN A 129 5.02 5.21 11.85
N HIS A 130 3.89 4.66 11.41
CA HIS A 130 3.65 4.21 10.03
C HIS A 130 2.45 4.89 9.42
N ASN A 131 2.56 5.24 8.16
CA ASN A 131 1.55 5.89 7.34
C ASN A 131 1.19 7.30 7.84
N PHE A 132 0.42 7.99 7.02
CA PHE A 132 -0.23 9.26 7.32
C PHE A 132 -1.61 9.00 7.98
N PRO A 133 -2.08 9.73 9.00
CA PRO A 133 -1.47 10.90 9.68
C PRO A 133 -0.84 10.57 11.05
N THR A 134 -0.15 9.45 11.21
CA THR A 134 0.42 9.01 12.50
C THR A 134 1.55 9.91 13.01
N GLU A 135 2.15 10.75 12.15
CA GLU A 135 3.13 11.76 12.55
C GLU A 135 2.54 12.79 13.52
N TRP A 136 1.22 13.02 13.49
CA TRP A 136 0.55 13.86 14.48
C TRP A 136 0.54 13.20 15.86
N ALA A 137 0.26 11.89 15.93
CA ALA A 137 0.33 11.13 17.18
C ALA A 137 1.78 11.10 17.72
N ALA A 138 2.75 10.84 16.83
CA ALA A 138 4.16 10.82 17.16
C ALA A 138 4.66 12.17 17.71
N PHE A 139 4.18 13.30 17.16
CA PHE A 139 4.46 14.65 17.68
C PHE A 139 4.04 14.81 19.15
N PHE A 140 2.80 14.43 19.50
CA PHE A 140 2.33 14.55 20.88
C PHE A 140 3.02 13.54 21.81
N ALA A 141 3.30 12.33 21.33
CA ALA A 141 4.07 11.34 22.09
C ALA A 141 5.49 11.80 22.35
N LYS A 142 6.22 12.29 21.34
CA LYS A 142 7.59 12.80 21.49
C LYS A 142 7.71 13.92 22.50
N LYS A 143 6.81 14.91 22.45
CA LYS A 143 6.81 16.02 23.43
C LYS A 143 6.67 15.56 24.88
N ARG A 144 5.99 14.45 25.12
CA ARG A 144 5.74 13.92 26.46
C ARG A 144 6.78 12.90 26.91
N LEU A 145 7.20 12.02 25.99
CA LEU A 145 8.11 10.90 26.31
C LEU A 145 9.58 11.29 26.16
N ASN A 146 9.87 12.30 25.33
CA ASN A 146 11.21 12.78 25.06
C ASN A 146 12.16 11.68 24.54
N VAL A 147 11.69 10.94 23.53
CA VAL A 147 12.38 9.84 22.84
C VAL A 147 12.46 10.12 21.33
N PRO A 148 13.41 9.53 20.59
CA PRO A 148 13.48 9.69 19.14
C PRO A 148 12.27 9.09 18.42
N VAL A 149 11.97 9.63 17.24
CA VAL A 149 10.86 9.22 16.38
C VAL A 149 11.38 8.90 14.99
N VAL A 150 11.06 7.72 14.51
CA VAL A 150 11.31 7.25 13.13
C VAL A 150 9.98 7.03 12.43
N TRP A 151 9.73 7.75 11.35
CA TRP A 151 8.49 7.68 10.59
C TRP A 151 8.66 6.91 9.27
N MET A 152 7.92 5.82 9.09
CA MET A 152 7.76 5.15 7.81
C MET A 152 6.60 5.80 7.05
N CYS A 153 6.93 6.75 6.19
CA CYS A 153 6.00 7.44 5.30
C CYS A 153 5.82 6.63 4.01
N ASN A 154 4.94 5.63 4.04
CA ASN A 154 4.70 4.74 2.90
C ASN A 154 4.13 5.47 1.70
N GLU A 155 3.22 6.43 1.94
CA GLU A 155 2.65 7.28 0.91
C GLU A 155 2.75 8.73 1.39
N PRO A 156 3.27 9.65 0.56
CA PRO A 156 3.19 11.06 0.85
C PRO A 156 1.72 11.48 0.90
N PRO A 157 1.39 12.55 1.64
CA PRO A 157 0.00 12.96 1.82
C PRO A 157 -0.65 13.27 0.47
N ASP A 158 -1.89 12.84 0.31
CA ASP A 158 -2.71 13.01 -0.90
C ASP A 158 -2.68 14.46 -1.43
N TRP A 159 -2.55 15.40 -0.53
CA TRP A 159 -2.53 16.82 -0.86
C TRP A 159 -1.36 17.22 -1.78
N PHE A 160 -0.31 16.51 -1.77
CA PHE A 160 0.84 16.81 -2.60
C PHE A 160 0.66 16.30 -4.04
N PHE A 161 -0.07 15.19 -4.24
CA PHE A 161 -0.23 14.57 -5.56
C PHE A 161 -1.35 15.18 -6.40
N ILE A 162 -2.36 15.75 -5.78
CA ILE A 162 -3.61 16.03 -6.49
C ILE A 162 -3.79 17.54 -6.64
N SER A 163 -3.37 18.08 -7.79
CA SER A 163 -3.71 19.45 -8.22
C SER A 163 -5.22 19.74 -8.22
N GLU A 164 -6.04 18.68 -8.32
CA GLU A 164 -7.51 18.76 -8.24
C GLU A 164 -8.02 19.16 -6.85
N PHE A 165 -7.27 18.90 -5.77
CA PHE A 165 -7.65 19.33 -4.43
C PHE A 165 -7.66 20.85 -4.24
N ARG A 166 -7.06 21.61 -5.16
CA ARG A 166 -7.01 23.08 -5.11
C ARG A 166 -8.27 23.78 -5.62
N LYS A 167 -9.34 23.04 -6.02
CA LYS A 167 -10.59 23.63 -6.54
C LYS A 167 -11.68 23.76 -5.46
N GLY A 168 -12.43 24.88 -5.48
CA GLY A 168 -13.60 25.13 -4.62
C GLY A 168 -13.26 25.36 -3.14
N LEU A 169 -14.14 24.94 -2.22
CA LEU A 169 -14.02 25.07 -0.76
C LEU A 169 -12.75 24.36 -0.20
N ARG A 170 -12.17 23.47 -0.97
CA ARG A 170 -10.92 22.78 -0.63
C ARG A 170 -9.73 23.73 -0.50
N LYS A 171 -9.77 24.90 -1.14
CA LYS A 171 -8.71 25.92 -1.02
C LYS A 171 -8.61 26.50 0.39
N ILE A 172 -9.66 26.47 1.18
CA ILE A 172 -9.73 27.13 2.49
C ILE A 172 -9.10 26.24 3.57
N ASN A 173 -9.36 24.94 3.56
CA ASN A 173 -8.88 24.02 4.61
C ASN A 173 -7.45 23.49 4.34
N TRP A 174 -6.99 23.64 3.13
CA TRP A 174 -5.69 23.17 2.68
C TRP A 174 -4.50 23.74 3.47
N PRO A 175 -4.37 25.06 3.65
CA PRO A 175 -3.23 25.65 4.36
C PRO A 175 -3.13 25.16 5.81
N ILE A 176 -4.27 24.97 6.47
CA ILE A 176 -4.31 24.48 7.87
C ILE A 176 -3.75 23.07 7.94
N TYR A 177 -4.17 22.20 7.00
CA TYR A 177 -3.72 20.82 6.91
C TYR A 177 -2.21 20.74 6.65
N GLU A 178 -1.73 21.50 5.68
CA GLU A 178 -0.31 21.58 5.33
C GLU A 178 0.52 22.10 6.50
N ILE A 179 0.05 23.13 7.22
CA ILE A 179 0.75 23.68 8.39
C ILE A 179 0.82 22.65 9.51
N LEU A 180 -0.28 21.96 9.83
CA LEU A 180 -0.31 20.94 10.88
C LEU A 180 0.66 19.79 10.55
N ASP A 181 0.62 19.31 9.32
CA ASP A 181 1.42 18.21 8.85
C ASP A 181 2.92 18.57 8.82
N LYS A 182 3.26 19.70 8.22
CA LYS A 182 4.65 20.21 8.22
C LYS A 182 5.16 20.48 9.64
N THR A 183 4.29 20.95 10.54
CA THR A 183 4.68 21.17 11.94
C THR A 183 4.98 19.87 12.65
N ALA A 184 4.11 18.86 12.51
CA ALA A 184 4.35 17.53 13.08
C ALA A 184 5.61 16.89 12.53
N SER A 185 5.83 16.98 11.22
CA SER A 185 6.99 16.38 10.56
C SER A 185 8.33 16.93 11.06
N ARG A 186 8.39 18.19 11.52
CA ARG A 186 9.61 18.79 12.08
C ARG A 186 10.11 18.10 13.35
N TYR A 187 9.23 17.41 14.07
CA TYR A 187 9.58 16.68 15.29
C TYR A 187 9.98 15.23 15.03
N ILE A 188 9.93 14.76 13.79
CA ILE A 188 10.43 13.45 13.39
C ILE A 188 11.94 13.49 13.26
N ASP A 189 12.67 12.54 13.82
CA ASP A 189 14.14 12.50 13.74
C ASP A 189 14.59 11.89 12.39
N GLU A 190 13.94 10.84 11.92
CA GLU A 190 14.25 10.18 10.65
C GLU A 190 12.96 9.90 9.87
N ILE A 191 12.91 10.29 8.59
CA ILE A 191 11.79 9.98 7.68
C ILE A 191 12.25 8.89 6.71
N LEU A 192 11.49 7.80 6.66
CA LEU A 192 11.73 6.66 5.79
C LEU A 192 10.64 6.57 4.72
N VAL A 193 11.02 6.13 3.53
CA VAL A 193 10.13 5.94 2.38
C VAL A 193 10.49 4.65 1.64
N LEU A 194 9.58 4.12 0.83
CA LEU A 194 9.78 2.82 0.16
C LEU A 194 10.56 2.90 -1.15
N SER A 195 10.67 4.08 -1.77
CA SER A 195 11.30 4.26 -3.08
C SER A 195 11.94 5.64 -3.23
N LYS A 196 12.85 5.80 -4.20
CA LYS A 196 13.38 7.11 -4.61
C LYS A 196 12.27 7.99 -5.19
N PHE A 197 11.29 7.37 -5.86
CA PHE A 197 10.11 8.05 -6.36
C PHE A 197 9.33 8.72 -5.19
N ALA A 198 9.02 7.95 -4.14
CA ALA A 198 8.42 8.47 -2.91
C ALA A 198 9.32 9.52 -2.23
N GLN A 199 10.63 9.29 -2.16
CA GLN A 199 11.62 10.20 -1.59
C GLN A 199 11.54 11.59 -2.23
N GLY A 200 11.49 11.66 -3.55
CA GLY A 200 11.39 12.91 -4.28
C GLY A 200 10.13 13.72 -3.91
N TYR A 201 9.01 13.04 -3.65
CA TYR A 201 7.77 13.68 -3.21
C TYR A 201 7.83 14.13 -1.75
N VAL A 202 8.25 13.25 -0.85
CA VAL A 202 8.34 13.53 0.60
C VAL A 202 9.31 14.66 0.87
N ASN A 203 10.49 14.65 0.23
CA ASN A 203 11.49 15.69 0.41
C ASN A 203 10.97 17.08 -0.04
N ARG A 204 10.22 17.13 -1.15
CA ARG A 204 9.59 18.37 -1.62
C ARG A 204 8.43 18.82 -0.72
N ALA A 205 7.60 17.88 -0.24
CA ALA A 205 6.45 18.18 0.59
C ALA A 205 6.85 18.78 1.94
N TYR A 206 7.84 18.18 2.59
CA TYR A 206 8.25 18.54 3.94
C TYR A 206 9.51 19.40 4.01
N HIS A 207 10.19 19.66 2.89
CA HIS A 207 11.50 20.32 2.82
C HIS A 207 12.53 19.66 3.75
N ARG A 208 12.52 18.32 3.79
CA ARG A 208 13.38 17.49 4.63
C ARG A 208 13.92 16.31 3.83
N SER A 209 15.12 15.86 4.20
CA SER A 209 15.67 14.60 3.68
C SER A 209 14.89 13.40 4.22
N SER A 210 14.80 12.36 3.41
CA SER A 210 14.27 11.05 3.81
C SER A 210 15.20 9.94 3.30
N ARG A 211 15.07 8.76 3.87
CA ARG A 211 15.86 7.57 3.50
C ARG A 211 14.96 6.52 2.86
N VAL A 212 15.46 5.90 1.78
CA VAL A 212 14.76 4.78 1.15
C VAL A 212 15.04 3.49 1.95
N VAL A 213 13.96 2.86 2.41
CA VAL A 213 13.97 1.55 3.08
C VAL A 213 12.82 0.73 2.53
N ARG A 214 13.15 -0.28 1.71
CA ARG A 214 12.16 -1.12 1.05
C ARG A 214 11.61 -2.17 2.00
N SER A 215 10.28 -2.37 2.01
CA SER A 215 9.64 -3.41 2.81
C SER A 215 9.97 -4.81 2.30
N GLY A 216 9.84 -5.79 3.18
CA GLY A 216 9.95 -7.20 2.83
C GLY A 216 8.68 -7.76 2.18
N ILE A 217 8.76 -9.03 1.82
CA ILE A 217 7.67 -9.86 1.30
C ILE A 217 7.80 -11.29 1.84
N ASP A 218 6.69 -12.03 1.89
CA ASP A 218 6.66 -13.47 2.20
C ASP A 218 7.00 -14.27 0.93
N VAL A 219 8.28 -14.37 0.60
CA VAL A 219 8.77 -14.95 -0.67
C VAL A 219 8.25 -16.35 -0.89
N GLU A 220 8.39 -17.23 0.12
CA GLU A 220 8.03 -18.65 0.02
C GLU A 220 6.52 -18.86 -0.18
N LEU A 221 5.67 -17.98 0.39
CA LEU A 221 4.24 -18.03 0.20
C LEU A 221 3.85 -17.92 -1.28
N PHE A 222 4.45 -16.95 -1.98
CA PHE A 222 4.14 -16.69 -3.38
C PHE A 222 4.86 -17.66 -4.32
N HIS A 223 6.09 -18.04 -4.00
CA HIS A 223 6.89 -18.94 -4.85
C HIS A 223 6.34 -20.35 -4.91
N ASN A 224 5.91 -20.89 -3.77
CA ASN A 224 5.46 -22.28 -3.65
C ASN A 224 3.98 -22.48 -4.01
N ALA A 225 3.26 -21.42 -4.33
CA ALA A 225 1.85 -21.50 -4.67
C ALA A 225 1.61 -22.17 -6.03
N SER A 226 0.53 -22.97 -6.13
CA SER A 226 0.07 -23.54 -7.39
C SER A 226 -1.17 -22.82 -7.91
N GLY A 227 -1.14 -22.44 -9.18
CA GLY A 227 -2.26 -21.79 -9.88
C GLY A 227 -3.33 -22.72 -10.41
N THR A 228 -3.16 -24.04 -10.29
CA THR A 228 -4.04 -25.06 -10.89
C THR A 228 -5.50 -24.88 -10.48
N SER A 229 -5.76 -24.75 -9.18
CA SER A 229 -7.11 -24.58 -8.65
C SER A 229 -7.81 -23.32 -9.15
N ILE A 230 -7.09 -22.22 -9.34
CA ILE A 230 -7.61 -20.97 -9.91
C ILE A 230 -7.93 -21.16 -11.39
N ARG A 231 -7.03 -21.80 -12.15
CA ARG A 231 -7.27 -22.07 -13.58
C ARG A 231 -8.48 -22.99 -13.79
N GLU A 232 -8.66 -24.01 -12.97
CA GLU A 232 -9.83 -24.89 -13.00
C GLU A 232 -11.11 -24.16 -12.61
N LYS A 233 -11.11 -23.46 -11.47
CA LYS A 233 -12.26 -22.73 -10.93
C LYS A 233 -12.85 -21.71 -11.91
N TYR A 234 -12.00 -21.05 -12.68
CA TYR A 234 -12.41 -20.01 -13.62
C TYR A 234 -12.35 -20.41 -15.11
N GLY A 235 -12.14 -21.69 -15.39
CA GLY A 235 -12.14 -22.21 -16.75
C GLY A 235 -11.05 -21.62 -17.65
N LEU A 236 -9.90 -21.26 -17.08
CA LEU A 236 -8.80 -20.61 -17.83
C LEU A 236 -8.03 -21.58 -18.72
N GLY A 237 -8.06 -22.87 -18.41
CA GLY A 237 -7.45 -23.92 -19.24
C GLY A 237 -6.02 -23.60 -19.67
N LYS A 238 -5.81 -23.54 -21.00
CA LYS A 238 -4.54 -23.16 -21.63
C LYS A 238 -4.52 -21.71 -22.14
N ASP A 239 -5.42 -20.85 -21.68
CA ASP A 239 -5.42 -19.44 -22.05
C ASP A 239 -4.19 -18.73 -21.49
N PHE A 240 -3.69 -17.75 -22.24
CA PHE A 240 -2.64 -16.87 -21.74
C PHE A 240 -3.27 -15.85 -20.78
N VAL A 241 -2.84 -15.85 -19.53
CA VAL A 241 -3.47 -15.10 -18.44
C VAL A 241 -2.63 -13.91 -18.04
N LEU A 242 -3.17 -12.72 -18.25
CA LEU A 242 -2.67 -11.48 -17.69
C LEU A 242 -3.27 -11.26 -16.31
N LEU A 243 -2.48 -10.74 -15.38
CA LEU A 243 -2.93 -10.41 -14.02
C LEU A 243 -2.56 -8.98 -13.66
N GLN A 244 -3.48 -8.28 -13.02
CA GLN A 244 -3.21 -7.05 -12.29
C GLN A 244 -3.90 -7.10 -10.93
N VAL A 245 -3.14 -6.83 -9.85
CA VAL A 245 -3.64 -6.82 -8.46
C VAL A 245 -3.59 -5.40 -7.91
N GLY A 246 -4.68 -4.97 -7.27
CA GLY A 246 -4.78 -3.69 -6.58
C GLY A 246 -6.18 -3.09 -6.60
N ASN A 247 -6.51 -2.31 -5.59
CA ASN A 247 -7.80 -1.63 -5.48
C ASN A 247 -8.14 -0.87 -6.76
N PHE A 248 -9.40 -0.92 -7.19
CA PHE A 248 -9.89 -0.27 -8.39
C PHE A 248 -9.91 1.26 -8.21
N GLN A 249 -8.82 1.90 -8.61
CA GLN A 249 -8.59 3.34 -8.50
C GLN A 249 -7.92 3.84 -9.79
N LEU A 250 -8.17 5.10 -10.16
CA LEU A 250 -7.67 5.68 -11.41
C LEU A 250 -6.13 5.59 -11.55
N ASN A 251 -5.41 5.80 -10.46
CA ASN A 251 -3.95 5.76 -10.46
C ASN A 251 -3.34 4.36 -10.55
N LYS A 252 -4.15 3.31 -10.52
CA LYS A 252 -3.68 1.91 -10.63
C LYS A 252 -3.59 1.43 -12.06
N GLY A 253 -4.22 2.11 -13.03
CA GLY A 253 -4.08 1.83 -14.47
C GLY A 253 -4.83 0.61 -14.97
N GLN A 254 -5.89 0.12 -14.28
CA GLN A 254 -6.72 -0.99 -14.75
C GLN A 254 -7.36 -0.69 -16.11
N VAL A 255 -7.67 0.58 -16.38
CA VAL A 255 -8.16 1.04 -17.69
C VAL A 255 -7.17 0.69 -18.81
N ASP A 256 -5.89 0.86 -18.57
CA ASP A 256 -4.85 0.57 -19.56
C ASP A 256 -4.66 -0.93 -19.75
N SER A 257 -4.76 -1.73 -18.68
CA SER A 257 -4.74 -3.21 -18.80
C SER A 257 -5.93 -3.75 -19.61
N ILE A 258 -7.13 -3.17 -19.48
CA ILE A 258 -8.28 -3.55 -20.33
C ILE A 258 -8.04 -3.15 -21.79
N ARG A 259 -7.42 -1.99 -22.05
CA ARG A 259 -7.04 -1.58 -23.42
C ARG A 259 -5.98 -2.50 -24.03
N VAL A 260 -5.00 -2.92 -23.24
CA VAL A 260 -4.01 -3.94 -23.66
C VAL A 260 -4.71 -5.22 -24.07
N LEU A 261 -5.62 -5.74 -23.23
CA LEU A 261 -6.42 -6.91 -23.57
C LEU A 261 -7.19 -6.72 -24.87
N TYR A 262 -7.83 -5.56 -25.06
CA TYR A 262 -8.56 -5.24 -26.29
C TYR A 262 -7.65 -5.30 -27.53
N HIS A 263 -6.44 -4.72 -27.46
CA HIS A 263 -5.51 -4.76 -28.59
C HIS A 263 -5.05 -6.19 -28.90
N LEU A 264 -4.71 -6.96 -27.87
CA LEU A 264 -4.30 -8.36 -28.02
C LEU A 264 -5.44 -9.26 -28.54
N SER A 265 -6.67 -9.02 -28.10
CA SER A 265 -7.83 -9.82 -28.49
C SER A 265 -8.19 -9.75 -29.97
N LYS A 266 -7.60 -8.82 -30.73
CA LYS A 266 -7.76 -8.74 -32.19
C LYS A 266 -7.00 -9.86 -32.93
N ASN A 267 -5.93 -10.36 -32.32
CA ASN A 267 -5.04 -11.34 -32.93
C ASN A 267 -4.98 -12.67 -32.15
N TYR A 268 -5.43 -12.65 -30.88
CA TYR A 268 -5.31 -13.80 -29.97
C TYR A 268 -6.66 -14.10 -29.30
N ASP A 269 -7.27 -15.22 -29.63
CA ASP A 269 -8.55 -15.61 -29.04
C ASP A 269 -8.40 -16.14 -27.61
N ARG A 270 -7.28 -16.82 -27.33
CA ARG A 270 -7.00 -17.49 -26.07
C ARG A 270 -6.20 -16.63 -25.12
N ILE A 271 -6.78 -15.49 -24.72
CA ILE A 271 -6.20 -14.57 -23.76
C ILE A 271 -7.25 -14.11 -22.77
N LYS A 272 -6.87 -14.00 -21.50
CA LYS A 272 -7.72 -13.54 -20.41
C LYS A 272 -6.98 -12.52 -19.56
N LEU A 273 -7.73 -11.63 -18.89
CA LEU A 273 -7.22 -10.67 -17.93
C LEU A 273 -7.93 -10.88 -16.60
N ILE A 274 -7.14 -11.12 -15.56
CA ILE A 274 -7.62 -11.10 -14.17
C ILE A 274 -7.32 -9.72 -13.58
N LEU A 275 -8.37 -9.05 -13.09
CA LEU A 275 -8.26 -7.86 -12.26
C LEU A 275 -8.70 -8.23 -10.84
N ASP A 276 -7.75 -8.31 -9.91
CA ASP A 276 -8.02 -8.66 -8.51
C ASP A 276 -7.86 -7.44 -7.61
N GLY A 277 -8.92 -7.11 -6.87
CA GLY A 277 -8.90 -5.98 -5.94
C GLY A 277 -10.29 -5.53 -5.49
N GLY A 278 -10.29 -4.71 -4.46
CA GLY A 278 -11.50 -4.07 -3.93
C GLY A 278 -11.80 -2.73 -4.62
N GLY A 279 -13.02 -2.24 -4.42
CA GLY A 279 -13.44 -0.93 -4.91
C GLY A 279 -14.47 -1.00 -6.05
N ARG A 280 -14.74 0.14 -6.67
CA ARG A 280 -15.78 0.27 -7.71
C ARG A 280 -15.29 -0.27 -9.04
N LYS A 281 -15.86 -1.37 -9.48
CA LYS A 281 -15.56 -2.00 -10.78
C LYS A 281 -16.50 -1.59 -11.93
N GLU A 282 -17.58 -0.85 -11.66
CA GLU A 282 -18.64 -0.58 -12.63
C GLU A 282 -18.13 0.16 -13.88
N GLU A 283 -17.16 1.08 -13.71
CA GLU A 283 -16.54 1.79 -14.84
C GLU A 283 -15.65 0.87 -15.67
N LEU A 284 -14.91 -0.02 -15.02
CA LEU A 284 -14.06 -1.02 -15.68
C LEU A 284 -14.91 -2.06 -16.42
N VAL A 285 -16.03 -2.49 -15.82
CA VAL A 285 -17.02 -3.38 -16.49
C VAL A 285 -17.58 -2.71 -17.74
N ARG A 286 -18.09 -1.48 -17.62
CA ARG A 286 -18.60 -0.72 -18.78
C ARG A 286 -17.56 -0.51 -19.87
N LEU A 287 -16.31 -0.27 -19.49
CA LEU A 287 -15.21 -0.14 -20.46
C LEU A 287 -14.97 -1.46 -21.19
N SER A 288 -14.93 -2.60 -20.48
CA SER A 288 -14.72 -3.92 -21.09
C SER A 288 -15.88 -4.31 -22.02
N GLU A 289 -17.13 -3.96 -21.65
CA GLU A 289 -18.32 -4.13 -22.51
C GLU A 289 -18.22 -3.28 -23.78
N LYS A 290 -17.92 -2.00 -23.62
CA LYS A 290 -17.75 -1.06 -24.75
C LYS A 290 -16.69 -1.50 -25.75
N LEU A 291 -15.62 -2.13 -25.26
CA LEU A 291 -14.53 -2.65 -26.09
C LEU A 291 -14.77 -4.08 -26.60
N GLY A 292 -15.86 -4.73 -26.20
CA GLY A 292 -16.22 -6.09 -26.65
C GLY A 292 -15.32 -7.19 -26.07
N VAL A 293 -14.71 -6.96 -24.89
CA VAL A 293 -13.80 -7.93 -24.23
C VAL A 293 -14.27 -8.35 -22.84
N ARG A 294 -15.55 -8.09 -22.50
CA ARG A 294 -16.09 -8.35 -21.16
C ARG A 294 -15.98 -9.82 -20.74
N ASP A 295 -16.18 -10.75 -21.65
CA ASP A 295 -16.06 -12.21 -21.47
C ASP A 295 -14.62 -12.68 -21.24
N LYS A 296 -13.64 -11.84 -21.56
CA LYS A 296 -12.21 -12.10 -21.36
C LYS A 296 -11.66 -11.47 -20.08
N VAL A 297 -12.45 -10.68 -19.32
CA VAL A 297 -12.04 -10.04 -18.07
C VAL A 297 -12.70 -10.72 -16.88
N LEU A 298 -11.87 -11.20 -15.95
CA LEU A 298 -12.28 -11.71 -14.65
C LEU A 298 -12.04 -10.66 -13.58
N PHE A 299 -13.08 -10.30 -12.82
CA PHE A 299 -12.97 -9.42 -11.67
C PHE A 299 -13.00 -10.27 -10.39
N LEU A 300 -11.91 -10.28 -9.65
CA LEU A 300 -11.78 -11.00 -8.40
C LEU A 300 -11.68 -10.01 -7.22
N HIS A 301 -11.92 -10.52 -6.03
CA HIS A 301 -11.68 -9.81 -4.76
C HIS A 301 -11.17 -10.81 -3.74
N THR A 302 -9.86 -11.05 -3.78
CA THR A 302 -9.19 -12.01 -2.93
C THR A 302 -8.74 -11.35 -1.64
N ASN A 303 -9.22 -11.84 -0.50
CA ASN A 303 -8.94 -11.30 0.82
C ASN A 303 -7.97 -12.16 1.64
N ASP A 304 -7.65 -13.32 1.14
CA ASP A 304 -6.72 -14.26 1.76
C ASP A 304 -5.39 -14.30 1.01
N ASP A 305 -4.26 -14.29 1.76
CA ASP A 305 -2.94 -14.24 1.17
C ASP A 305 -2.55 -15.54 0.47
N GLU A 306 -3.02 -16.70 0.95
CA GLU A 306 -2.78 -17.99 0.31
C GLU A 306 -3.57 -18.12 -1.01
N GLU A 307 -4.83 -17.67 -1.01
CA GLU A 307 -5.65 -17.64 -2.23
C GLU A 307 -5.06 -16.62 -3.22
N LEU A 308 -4.60 -15.45 -2.74
CA LEU A 308 -3.94 -14.45 -3.57
C LEU A 308 -2.66 -15.00 -4.21
N ALA A 309 -1.85 -15.75 -3.47
CA ALA A 309 -0.65 -16.41 -4.01
C ALA A 309 -1.00 -17.39 -5.14
N LYS A 310 -2.10 -18.14 -5.03
CA LYS A 310 -2.61 -19.01 -6.10
C LYS A 310 -3.07 -18.20 -7.33
N VAL A 311 -3.66 -17.01 -7.12
CA VAL A 311 -4.03 -16.11 -8.24
C VAL A 311 -2.77 -15.64 -8.99
N TYR A 312 -1.71 -15.24 -8.28
CA TYR A 312 -0.41 -14.92 -8.90
C TYR A 312 0.17 -16.14 -9.64
N ALA A 313 0.13 -17.31 -9.01
CA ALA A 313 0.64 -18.54 -9.64
C ALA A 313 -0.10 -18.92 -10.93
N ALA A 314 -1.39 -18.57 -11.04
CA ALA A 314 -2.23 -18.87 -12.20
C ALA A 314 -1.94 -17.99 -13.43
N CYS A 315 -1.33 -16.81 -13.28
CA CYS A 315 -1.05 -15.93 -14.41
C CYS A 315 0.24 -16.31 -15.14
N ASP A 316 0.35 -15.82 -16.39
CA ASP A 316 1.54 -15.95 -17.23
C ASP A 316 2.36 -14.67 -17.20
N VAL A 317 1.73 -13.49 -17.16
CA VAL A 317 2.36 -12.17 -17.08
C VAL A 317 1.60 -11.28 -16.12
N PHE A 318 2.34 -10.56 -15.28
CA PHE A 318 1.80 -9.54 -14.38
C PHE A 318 1.94 -8.13 -14.98
N LEU A 319 0.84 -7.39 -15.05
CA LEU A 319 0.80 -6.01 -15.54
C LEU A 319 0.61 -5.04 -14.39
N PHE A 320 1.39 -3.96 -14.39
CA PHE A 320 1.19 -2.89 -13.41
C PHE A 320 1.43 -1.50 -14.01
N PRO A 321 0.51 -1.01 -14.85
CA PRO A 321 0.60 0.32 -15.48
C PRO A 321 0.23 1.46 -14.51
N ALA A 322 0.54 1.28 -13.23
CA ALA A 322 0.14 2.17 -12.14
C ALA A 322 1.09 3.36 -11.97
N GLN A 323 0.55 4.48 -11.44
CA GLN A 323 1.33 5.56 -10.87
C GLN A 323 1.20 5.51 -9.35
N ILE A 324 2.25 5.00 -8.68
CA ILE A 324 2.23 4.75 -7.23
C ILE A 324 3.63 4.80 -6.63
N THR A 325 3.71 5.14 -5.36
CA THR A 325 4.97 5.32 -4.62
C THR A 325 5.80 4.05 -4.44
N TRP A 326 5.18 2.87 -4.36
CA TRP A 326 5.90 1.60 -4.27
C TRP A 326 5.34 0.55 -5.23
N GLY A 327 4.36 -0.23 -4.87
CA GLY A 327 3.78 -1.30 -5.69
C GLY A 327 4.12 -2.68 -5.14
N LEU A 328 3.63 -2.99 -3.94
CA LEU A 328 3.84 -4.30 -3.31
C LEU A 328 3.38 -5.46 -4.21
N ALA A 329 2.28 -5.26 -4.96
CA ALA A 329 1.77 -6.26 -5.92
C ALA A 329 2.80 -6.66 -7.00
N VAL A 330 3.70 -5.75 -7.40
CA VAL A 330 4.80 -6.07 -8.31
C VAL A 330 5.79 -7.04 -7.64
N ILE A 331 6.10 -6.78 -6.36
CA ILE A 331 7.04 -7.61 -5.60
C ILE A 331 6.44 -9.00 -5.35
N GLU A 332 5.14 -9.08 -5.10
CA GLU A 332 4.39 -10.34 -4.97
C GLU A 332 4.45 -11.15 -6.27
N ALA A 333 4.24 -10.51 -7.42
CA ALA A 333 4.37 -11.17 -8.72
C ALA A 333 5.80 -11.66 -8.99
N MET A 334 6.81 -10.84 -8.66
CA MET A 334 8.21 -11.22 -8.77
C MET A 334 8.53 -12.42 -7.85
N ALA A 335 8.01 -12.42 -6.61
CA ALA A 335 8.15 -13.55 -5.69
C ALA A 335 7.47 -14.82 -6.22
N ALA A 336 6.35 -14.70 -6.93
CA ALA A 336 5.67 -15.81 -7.62
C ALA A 336 6.38 -16.26 -8.92
N SER A 337 7.61 -15.79 -9.17
CA SER A 337 8.38 -16.07 -10.40
C SER A 337 7.64 -15.67 -11.68
N LYS A 338 6.86 -14.59 -11.64
CA LYS A 338 6.15 -14.09 -12.84
C LYS A 338 6.91 -12.95 -13.49
N PRO A 339 7.02 -12.94 -14.84
CA PRO A 339 7.50 -11.78 -15.54
C PRO A 339 6.55 -10.60 -15.30
N VAL A 340 7.12 -9.44 -14.99
CA VAL A 340 6.38 -8.22 -14.65
C VAL A 340 6.59 -7.16 -15.73
N ILE A 341 5.51 -6.49 -16.14
CA ILE A 341 5.55 -5.30 -17.01
C ILE A 341 5.02 -4.13 -16.18
N VAL A 342 5.88 -3.17 -15.87
CA VAL A 342 5.63 -2.14 -14.86
C VAL A 342 5.85 -0.74 -15.44
N SER A 343 4.97 0.19 -15.07
CA SER A 343 5.10 1.60 -15.42
C SER A 343 6.35 2.24 -14.79
N ASN A 344 7.04 3.10 -15.53
CA ASN A 344 8.13 3.96 -15.04
C ASN A 344 7.67 4.99 -13.98
N LYS A 345 6.35 5.10 -13.71
CA LYS A 345 5.74 5.91 -12.63
C LYS A 345 5.40 5.09 -11.39
N CYS A 346 5.77 3.84 -11.35
CA CYS A 346 5.66 2.98 -10.18
C CYS A 346 7.01 2.92 -9.44
N GLY A 347 7.01 3.11 -8.12
CA GLY A 347 8.25 3.04 -7.33
C GLY A 347 8.96 1.69 -7.43
N ALA A 348 8.23 0.59 -7.62
CA ALA A 348 8.83 -0.73 -7.84
C ALA A 348 9.64 -0.83 -9.16
N SER A 349 9.44 0.06 -10.13
CA SER A 349 10.28 0.07 -11.33
C SER A 349 11.77 0.28 -11.05
N GLU A 350 12.10 0.87 -9.89
CA GLU A 350 13.48 1.12 -9.47
C GLU A 350 14.31 -0.14 -9.19
N ILE A 351 13.63 -1.25 -8.92
CA ILE A 351 14.29 -2.55 -8.67
C ILE A 351 14.28 -3.45 -9.91
N ILE A 352 13.67 -2.98 -10.99
CA ILE A 352 13.58 -3.72 -12.23
C ILE A 352 14.70 -3.28 -13.17
N GLN A 353 15.58 -4.20 -13.49
CA GLN A 353 16.50 -4.08 -14.61
C GLN A 353 15.79 -4.64 -15.85
N SER A 354 15.40 -3.73 -16.75
CA SER A 354 14.58 -4.07 -17.91
C SER A 354 15.23 -5.17 -18.76
N ASN A 355 14.44 -6.15 -19.19
CA ASN A 355 14.86 -7.36 -19.91
C ASN A 355 15.77 -8.32 -19.12
N VAL A 356 15.97 -8.10 -17.82
CA VAL A 356 16.70 -9.02 -16.93
C VAL A 356 15.76 -9.67 -15.94
N ASN A 357 15.07 -8.88 -15.10
CA ASN A 357 14.14 -9.37 -14.07
C ASN A 357 12.74 -8.75 -14.19
N GLY A 358 12.40 -8.22 -15.35
CA GLY A 358 11.12 -7.60 -15.66
C GLY A 358 11.23 -6.62 -16.82
N ILE A 359 10.17 -5.91 -17.12
CA ILE A 359 10.11 -4.91 -18.21
C ILE A 359 9.53 -3.62 -17.65
N VAL A 360 10.22 -2.50 -17.88
CA VAL A 360 9.75 -1.16 -17.54
C VAL A 360 9.25 -0.48 -18.81
N VAL A 361 8.04 0.05 -18.77
CA VAL A 361 7.38 0.76 -19.87
C VAL A 361 7.02 2.19 -19.48
N ASP A 362 6.83 3.05 -20.46
CA ASP A 362 6.32 4.39 -20.22
C ASP A 362 4.87 4.34 -19.68
N HIS A 363 4.57 5.23 -18.73
CA HIS A 363 3.25 5.33 -18.14
C HIS A 363 2.18 5.72 -19.18
N ALA A 364 1.00 5.12 -19.05
CA ALA A 364 -0.17 5.39 -19.89
C ALA A 364 0.06 5.18 -21.40
N LYS A 365 0.85 4.17 -21.76
CA LYS A 365 1.05 3.75 -23.15
C LYS A 365 0.62 2.28 -23.35
N PRO A 366 -0.68 1.98 -23.48
CA PRO A 366 -1.18 0.61 -23.66
C PRO A 366 -0.55 -0.10 -24.86
N GLU A 367 -0.24 0.61 -25.94
CA GLU A 367 0.35 0.05 -27.14
C GLU A 367 1.78 -0.49 -26.91
N GLU A 368 2.55 0.19 -26.06
CA GLU A 368 3.87 -0.28 -25.66
C GLU A 368 3.77 -1.54 -24.79
N ILE A 369 2.84 -1.54 -23.81
CA ILE A 369 2.57 -2.71 -23.00
C ILE A 369 2.13 -3.89 -23.87
N THR A 370 1.24 -3.66 -24.86
CA THR A 370 0.78 -4.68 -25.81
C THR A 370 1.95 -5.35 -26.51
N LYS A 371 2.90 -4.57 -27.05
CA LYS A 371 4.11 -5.11 -27.74
C LYS A 371 4.95 -5.98 -26.80
N GLN A 372 5.10 -5.57 -25.54
CA GLN A 372 5.86 -6.36 -24.56
C GLN A 372 5.14 -7.66 -24.18
N VAL A 373 3.82 -7.64 -24.05
CA VAL A 373 3.04 -8.86 -23.85
C VAL A 373 3.16 -9.81 -25.03
N GLU A 374 3.03 -9.31 -26.27
CA GLU A 374 3.21 -10.12 -27.49
C GLU A 374 4.61 -10.76 -27.57
N LEU A 375 5.65 -10.00 -27.19
CA LEU A 375 7.02 -10.53 -27.11
C LEU A 375 7.09 -11.72 -26.13
N LEU A 376 6.48 -11.61 -24.95
CA LEU A 376 6.47 -12.68 -23.95
C LEU A 376 5.58 -13.86 -24.36
N MET A 377 4.43 -13.62 -25.00
CA MET A 377 3.57 -14.68 -25.52
C MET A 377 4.29 -15.55 -26.57
N ASN A 378 5.12 -14.93 -27.40
CA ASN A 378 5.85 -15.59 -28.48
C ASN A 378 7.23 -16.12 -28.07
N ASN A 379 7.66 -15.90 -26.81
CA ASN A 379 8.97 -16.32 -26.32
C ASN A 379 8.87 -16.86 -24.88
N ALA A 380 8.52 -18.14 -24.77
CA ALA A 380 8.34 -18.84 -23.48
C ALA A 380 9.64 -18.87 -22.64
N ASP A 381 10.80 -18.99 -23.29
CA ASP A 381 12.10 -19.02 -22.60
C ASP A 381 12.41 -17.66 -21.97
N LEU A 382 12.14 -16.56 -22.68
CA LEU A 382 12.28 -15.20 -22.13
C LEU A 382 11.32 -14.99 -20.96
N CYS A 383 10.06 -15.41 -21.12
CA CYS A 383 9.04 -15.32 -20.08
C CYS A 383 9.51 -16.03 -18.78
N LYS A 384 9.97 -17.28 -18.91
CA LYS A 384 10.51 -18.07 -17.80
C LYS A 384 11.73 -17.42 -17.18
N LYS A 385 12.70 -17.01 -17.99
CA LYS A 385 13.96 -16.40 -17.52
C LYS A 385 13.71 -15.11 -16.73
N LEU A 386 12.81 -14.23 -17.21
CA LEU A 386 12.47 -12.99 -16.51
C LEU A 386 11.83 -13.28 -15.14
N GLY A 387 10.94 -14.28 -15.09
CA GLY A 387 10.30 -14.71 -13.83
C GLY A 387 11.30 -15.28 -12.82
N GLU A 388 12.20 -16.15 -13.24
CA GLU A 388 13.24 -16.73 -12.40
C GLU A 388 14.18 -15.64 -11.83
N HIS A 389 14.65 -14.74 -12.67
CA HIS A 389 15.50 -13.63 -12.20
C HIS A 389 14.75 -12.64 -11.30
N ALA A 390 13.45 -12.43 -11.53
CA ALA A 390 12.60 -11.64 -10.65
C ALA A 390 12.54 -12.25 -9.24
N TYR A 391 12.28 -13.55 -9.15
CA TYR A 391 12.28 -14.30 -7.90
C TYR A 391 13.62 -14.22 -7.17
N GLU A 392 14.73 -14.51 -7.85
CA GLU A 392 16.07 -14.48 -7.24
C GLU A 392 16.41 -13.09 -6.69
N TYR A 393 16.01 -12.03 -7.40
CA TYR A 393 16.18 -10.68 -6.90
C TYR A 393 15.40 -10.44 -5.60
N VAL A 394 14.12 -10.79 -5.57
CA VAL A 394 13.25 -10.57 -4.40
C VAL A 394 13.73 -11.39 -3.22
N LYS A 395 14.03 -12.68 -3.42
CA LYS A 395 14.57 -13.59 -2.40
C LYS A 395 15.85 -13.04 -1.79
N SER A 396 16.74 -12.53 -2.62
CA SER A 396 18.04 -12.03 -2.18
C SER A 396 17.97 -10.68 -1.48
N HIS A 397 16.97 -9.81 -1.77
CA HIS A 397 16.98 -8.40 -1.34
C HIS A 397 15.80 -7.95 -0.49
N LEU A 398 14.65 -8.60 -0.56
CA LEU A 398 13.38 -8.08 -0.02
C LEU A 398 12.71 -9.03 0.99
N SER A 399 13.46 -9.68 1.87
CA SER A 399 12.89 -10.47 2.98
C SER A 399 12.47 -9.57 4.14
N TRP A 400 11.47 -10.01 4.93
CA TRP A 400 11.05 -9.33 6.16
C TRP A 400 12.18 -9.22 7.17
N GLU A 401 13.02 -10.26 7.27
CA GLU A 401 14.19 -10.24 8.15
C GLU A 401 15.19 -9.13 7.79
N LYS A 402 15.52 -8.97 6.49
CA LYS A 402 16.41 -7.90 6.02
C LYS A 402 15.83 -6.52 6.28
N TYR A 403 14.51 -6.37 6.04
CA TYR A 403 13.80 -5.13 6.35
C TYR A 403 13.92 -4.80 7.84
N ALA A 404 13.62 -5.75 8.72
CA ALA A 404 13.69 -5.57 10.17
C ALA A 404 15.12 -5.29 10.67
N ARG A 405 16.15 -5.95 10.14
CA ARG A 405 17.55 -5.63 10.44
C ARG A 405 17.95 -4.21 10.05
N THR A 406 17.45 -3.76 8.89
CA THR A 406 17.66 -2.37 8.44
C THR A 406 16.98 -1.39 9.39
N MET A 407 15.76 -1.67 9.81
CA MET A 407 15.01 -0.84 10.75
C MET A 407 15.67 -0.81 12.13
N GLU A 408 16.14 -1.96 12.64
CA GLU A 408 16.91 -2.08 13.88
C GLU A 408 18.14 -1.16 13.86
N THR A 409 18.95 -1.23 12.82
CA THR A 409 20.13 -0.36 12.64
C THR A 409 19.78 1.13 12.63
N ILE A 410 18.64 1.49 11.99
CA ILE A 410 18.15 2.87 11.96
C ILE A 410 17.72 3.31 13.36
N PHE A 411 17.02 2.45 14.10
CA PHE A 411 16.60 2.74 15.48
C PHE A 411 17.78 2.96 16.41
N GLU A 412 18.78 2.11 16.37
CA GLU A 412 20.01 2.24 17.15
C GLU A 412 20.72 3.57 16.86
N LYS A 413 20.86 3.91 15.57
CA LYS A 413 21.46 5.17 15.16
C LYS A 413 20.66 6.38 15.65
N ALA A 414 19.33 6.34 15.52
CA ALA A 414 18.46 7.41 16.00
C ALA A 414 18.56 7.60 17.51
N LEU A 415 18.65 6.51 18.28
CA LEU A 415 18.87 6.54 19.73
C LEU A 415 20.22 7.16 20.09
N LEU A 416 21.31 6.75 19.43
CA LEU A 416 22.64 7.29 19.67
C LEU A 416 22.69 8.79 19.39
N THR A 417 22.21 9.23 18.22
CA THR A 417 22.16 10.64 17.84
C THR A 417 21.32 11.46 18.82
N PHE A 418 20.18 10.94 19.24
CA PHE A 418 19.29 11.60 20.18
C PHE A 418 19.93 11.80 21.56
N ARG A 419 20.70 10.82 22.05
CA ARG A 419 21.44 10.91 23.31
C ARG A 419 22.57 11.93 23.24
N GLN A 420 23.31 11.95 22.13
CA GLN A 420 24.39 12.93 21.90
C GLN A 420 23.87 14.38 21.86
N ASN A 421 22.71 14.62 21.26
CA ASN A 421 22.13 15.96 21.19
C ASN A 421 21.55 16.45 22.53
N LYS A 422 21.49 15.61 23.56
CA LYS A 422 21.05 15.95 24.92
C LYS A 422 22.20 16.29 25.89
N GLN A 423 23.42 15.90 25.55
CA GLN A 423 24.62 16.27 26.26
C GLN A 423 25.14 17.64 25.80
#